data_d8d47df86848586eb07ccb4c3a6c80f5
#
_entry.id   d8d47df86848586eb07ccb4c3a6c80f5
#
_cell.length_a   1.000
_cell.length_b   1.000
_cell.length_c   1.000
_cell.angle_alpha   90.00
_cell.angle_beta   90.00
_cell.angle_gamma   90.00
#
_symmetry.space_group_name_H-M   'P 1'
#
loop_
_entity.id
_entity.type
_entity.pdbx_description
1 polymer ?
#
loop_
_entity_poly.entity_id
_entity_poly.type
_entity_poly.pdbx_seq_one_letter_code
_entity_poly.pdbx_strand_id
1 'polypeptide(L)'
;MTDPAAALAAWRRHAGDACVLLDGFHALKHALRFGAEVPVAVTADRRAALALADELAPDVRDALDAALAEVGPAAYAGLVPRPHPTAVAALAVRPARAAALRTLAELPRRAPVVVLDQPRNLGNAGAVIRLAAGFGATGVVTTGPLDPWHPTVVRGGAGLHFATAVERLDVAQLPPGPVYALDPEGADIRGAELPDDALLAFGSERSGLSAELRARADHLLALPMRPQVSSYNLATSVAMALYHWSATAPRPS
;
A
#
# COMPACT_ATOMS: atom_id res chain seq x y z
N MET A 1 -0.86 -28.48 13.93
CA MET A 1 -2.15 -27.80 14.26
C MET A 1 -1.90 -26.94 15.49
N THR A 2 -1.93 -25.62 15.34
CA THR A 2 -1.65 -24.67 16.43
C THR A 2 -2.85 -24.68 17.40
N ASP A 3 -2.59 -24.81 18.70
CA ASP A 3 -3.63 -24.75 19.74
C ASP A 3 -4.37 -23.39 19.68
N PRO A 4 -5.72 -23.39 19.61
CA PRO A 4 -6.52 -22.16 19.60
C PRO A 4 -6.23 -21.22 20.77
N ALA A 5 -6.03 -21.76 21.98
CA ALA A 5 -5.72 -20.96 23.16
C ALA A 5 -4.35 -20.30 23.06
N ALA A 6 -3.35 -21.00 22.53
CA ALA A 6 -2.03 -20.45 22.26
C ALA A 6 -2.07 -19.34 21.20
N ALA A 7 -2.87 -19.52 20.14
CA ALA A 7 -3.06 -18.50 19.11
C ALA A 7 -3.71 -17.22 19.65
N LEU A 8 -4.75 -17.35 20.47
CA LEU A 8 -5.40 -16.21 21.13
C LEU A 8 -4.47 -15.49 22.12
N ALA A 9 -3.63 -16.23 22.83
CA ALA A 9 -2.61 -15.65 23.71
C ALA A 9 -1.53 -14.92 22.90
N ALA A 10 -1.08 -15.48 21.76
CA ALA A 10 -0.17 -14.81 20.83
C ALA A 10 -0.78 -13.54 20.25
N TRP A 11 -2.06 -13.59 19.83
CA TRP A 11 -2.75 -12.38 19.33
C TRP A 11 -2.71 -11.24 20.35
N ARG A 12 -3.07 -11.52 21.62
CA ARG A 12 -3.05 -10.49 22.68
C ARG A 12 -1.65 -9.91 22.93
N ARG A 13 -0.59 -10.73 22.82
CA ARG A 13 0.80 -10.26 22.98
C ARG A 13 1.25 -9.37 21.85
N HIS A 14 0.82 -9.64 20.61
CA HIS A 14 1.25 -8.94 19.41
C HIS A 14 0.28 -7.83 18.96
N ALA A 15 -0.90 -7.73 19.59
CA ALA A 15 -1.85 -6.64 19.34
C ALA A 15 -1.31 -5.32 19.94
N GLY A 16 -0.55 -4.56 19.16
CA GLY A 16 0.06 -3.29 19.55
C GLY A 16 0.77 -2.63 18.39
N ASP A 17 1.44 -1.51 18.65
CA ASP A 17 1.97 -0.60 17.63
C ASP A 17 3.07 -1.19 16.72
N ALA A 18 3.73 -2.25 17.15
CA ALA A 18 4.76 -2.93 16.35
C ALA A 18 4.18 -3.83 15.25
N CYS A 19 2.90 -4.21 15.36
CA CYS A 19 2.23 -5.07 14.40
C CYS A 19 1.05 -4.37 13.75
N VAL A 20 0.81 -4.71 12.49
CA VAL A 20 -0.35 -4.24 11.72
C VAL A 20 -1.37 -5.35 11.54
N LEU A 21 -2.65 -4.96 11.60
CA LEU A 21 -3.75 -5.86 11.36
C LEU A 21 -3.89 -6.16 9.86
N LEU A 22 -3.75 -7.41 9.49
CA LEU A 22 -4.11 -7.94 8.18
C LEU A 22 -5.52 -8.51 8.27
N ASP A 23 -6.51 -7.78 7.76
CA ASP A 23 -7.91 -8.19 7.79
C ASP A 23 -8.34 -8.77 6.44
N GLY A 24 -8.58 -10.05 6.41
CA GLY A 24 -8.99 -10.82 5.25
C GLY A 24 -7.87 -11.65 4.60
N PHE A 25 -8.30 -12.70 3.89
CA PHE A 25 -7.42 -13.65 3.21
C PHE A 25 -6.40 -12.99 2.27
N HIS A 26 -6.85 -12.01 1.47
CA HIS A 26 -5.97 -11.34 0.52
C HIS A 26 -4.84 -10.56 1.19
N ALA A 27 -5.10 -9.96 2.35
CA ALA A 27 -4.08 -9.24 3.09
C ALA A 27 -3.00 -10.17 3.62
N LEU A 28 -3.40 -11.33 4.18
CA LEU A 28 -2.47 -12.32 4.69
C LEU A 28 -1.66 -12.96 3.56
N LYS A 29 -2.30 -13.40 2.46
CA LYS A 29 -1.58 -14.03 1.35
C LYS A 29 -0.50 -13.14 0.75
N HIS A 30 -0.80 -11.84 0.58
CA HIS A 30 0.19 -10.91 0.03
C HIS A 30 1.31 -10.63 1.03
N ALA A 31 1.00 -10.46 2.32
CA ALA A 31 2.01 -10.30 3.33
C ALA A 31 3.00 -11.48 3.34
N LEU A 32 2.51 -12.72 3.33
CA LEU A 32 3.34 -13.93 3.27
C LEU A 32 4.14 -14.00 1.96
N ARG A 33 3.52 -13.70 0.82
CA ARG A 33 4.18 -13.72 -0.50
C ARG A 33 5.36 -12.77 -0.58
N PHE A 34 5.27 -11.62 0.09
CA PHE A 34 6.32 -10.61 0.13
C PHE A 34 7.17 -10.67 1.41
N GLY A 35 7.19 -11.82 2.08
CA GLY A 35 8.14 -12.11 3.16
C GLY A 35 7.88 -11.39 4.48
N ALA A 36 6.63 -10.97 4.75
CA ALA A 36 6.28 -10.38 6.03
C ALA A 36 6.45 -11.39 7.17
N GLU A 37 6.98 -10.94 8.29
CA GLU A 37 6.95 -11.68 9.55
C GLU A 37 5.52 -11.62 10.11
N VAL A 38 4.87 -12.80 10.23
CA VAL A 38 3.50 -12.94 10.70
C VAL A 38 3.49 -13.82 11.97
N PRO A 39 3.63 -13.20 13.16
CA PRO A 39 3.70 -13.94 14.42
C PRO A 39 2.41 -14.67 14.77
N VAL A 40 1.26 -14.26 14.25
CA VAL A 40 -0.02 -14.93 14.46
C VAL A 40 -0.99 -14.69 13.31
N ALA A 41 -1.60 -15.77 12.84
CA ALA A 41 -2.72 -15.73 11.90
C ALA A 41 -3.83 -16.65 12.40
N VAL A 42 -5.07 -16.18 12.30
CA VAL A 42 -6.25 -16.87 12.81
C VAL A 42 -7.36 -16.93 11.77
N THR A 43 -8.18 -17.94 11.88
CA THR A 43 -9.37 -18.07 11.04
C THR A 43 -10.55 -18.64 11.84
N ALA A 44 -11.77 -18.33 11.43
CA ALA A 44 -12.96 -18.95 11.96
C ALA A 44 -13.20 -20.35 11.37
N ASP A 45 -12.74 -20.60 10.14
CA ASP A 45 -12.86 -21.87 9.41
C ASP A 45 -11.61 -22.11 8.57
N ARG A 46 -10.75 -23.00 9.05
CA ARG A 46 -9.47 -23.33 8.41
C ARG A 46 -9.67 -24.02 7.05
N ARG A 47 -10.68 -24.87 6.95
CA ARG A 47 -10.97 -25.59 5.70
C ARG A 47 -11.36 -24.60 4.59
N ALA A 48 -12.24 -23.64 4.89
CA ALA A 48 -12.62 -22.60 3.94
C ALA A 48 -11.43 -21.71 3.57
N ALA A 49 -10.60 -21.34 4.54
CA ALA A 49 -9.40 -20.52 4.28
C ALA A 49 -8.39 -21.25 3.38
N LEU A 50 -8.15 -22.54 3.58
CA LEU A 50 -7.25 -23.33 2.75
C LEU A 50 -7.82 -23.62 1.35
N ALA A 51 -9.13 -23.79 1.21
CA ALA A 51 -9.75 -23.86 -0.12
C ALA A 51 -9.53 -22.56 -0.93
N LEU A 52 -9.60 -21.40 -0.29
CA LEU A 52 -9.21 -20.13 -0.93
C LEU A 52 -7.72 -20.09 -1.27
N ALA A 53 -6.86 -20.71 -0.47
CA ALA A 53 -5.44 -20.79 -0.75
C ALA A 53 -5.15 -21.66 -1.99
N ASP A 54 -5.80 -22.81 -2.10
CA ASP A 54 -5.68 -23.70 -3.26
C ASP A 54 -6.11 -23.01 -4.55
N GLU A 55 -7.16 -22.19 -4.52
CA GLU A 55 -7.69 -21.46 -5.68
C GLU A 55 -6.89 -20.21 -6.03
N LEU A 56 -6.57 -19.36 -5.03
CA LEU A 56 -6.13 -17.99 -5.24
C LEU A 56 -4.66 -17.72 -4.89
N ALA A 57 -3.99 -18.66 -4.24
CA ALA A 57 -2.63 -18.47 -3.74
C ALA A 57 -1.87 -19.79 -3.57
N PRO A 58 -1.83 -20.67 -4.60
CA PRO A 58 -1.16 -21.95 -4.51
C PRO A 58 0.34 -21.84 -4.19
N ASP A 59 0.96 -20.74 -4.59
CA ASP A 59 2.36 -20.40 -4.36
C ASP A 59 2.72 -20.17 -2.88
N VAL A 60 1.76 -19.77 -2.05
CA VAL A 60 1.94 -19.55 -0.60
C VAL A 60 1.03 -20.45 0.26
N ARG A 61 0.45 -21.47 -0.36
CA ARG A 61 -0.51 -22.39 0.29
C ARG A 61 0.09 -23.06 1.54
N ASP A 62 1.31 -23.55 1.44
CA ASP A 62 1.96 -24.24 2.57
C ASP A 62 2.31 -23.26 3.70
N ALA A 63 2.70 -22.04 3.38
CA ALA A 63 2.92 -20.98 4.36
C ALA A 63 1.62 -20.58 5.07
N LEU A 64 0.50 -20.49 4.33
CA LEU A 64 -0.82 -20.25 4.90
C LEU A 64 -1.26 -21.40 5.82
N ASP A 65 -1.05 -22.64 5.39
CA ASP A 65 -1.38 -23.84 6.19
C ASP A 65 -0.58 -23.87 7.50
N ALA A 66 0.69 -23.55 7.46
CA ALA A 66 1.55 -23.49 8.64
C ALA A 66 1.17 -22.34 9.59
N ALA A 67 0.79 -21.17 9.06
CA ALA A 67 0.51 -19.98 9.84
C ALA A 67 -0.88 -19.98 10.49
N LEU A 68 -1.92 -20.51 9.81
CA LEU A 68 -3.31 -20.38 10.22
C LEU A 68 -3.68 -21.28 11.41
N ALA A 69 -4.14 -20.67 12.50
CA ALA A 69 -4.80 -21.33 13.63
C ALA A 69 -6.32 -21.12 13.54
N GLU A 70 -7.08 -22.20 13.66
CA GLU A 70 -8.54 -22.13 13.77
C GLU A 70 -8.95 -21.79 15.19
N VAL A 71 -9.70 -20.70 15.37
CA VAL A 71 -10.17 -20.23 16.69
C VAL A 71 -11.69 -20.28 16.81
N GLY A 72 -12.37 -20.62 15.72
CA GLY A 72 -13.84 -20.64 15.65
C GLY A 72 -14.49 -19.26 15.49
N PRO A 73 -15.75 -19.20 15.04
CA PRO A 73 -16.42 -17.96 14.67
C PRO A 73 -16.57 -16.94 15.82
N ALA A 74 -16.93 -17.40 17.01
CA ALA A 74 -17.16 -16.52 18.15
C ALA A 74 -15.87 -15.85 18.64
N ALA A 75 -14.77 -16.59 18.75
CA ALA A 75 -13.48 -16.03 19.13
C ALA A 75 -12.94 -15.10 18.04
N TYR A 76 -13.03 -15.48 16.77
CA TYR A 76 -12.62 -14.65 15.63
C TYR A 76 -13.34 -13.29 15.63
N ALA A 77 -14.65 -13.27 15.81
CA ALA A 77 -15.44 -12.03 15.81
C ALA A 77 -15.03 -11.05 16.92
N GLY A 78 -14.46 -11.55 18.02
CA GLY A 78 -13.95 -10.72 19.11
C GLY A 78 -12.54 -10.14 18.87
N LEU A 79 -11.83 -10.57 17.83
CA LEU A 79 -10.45 -10.15 17.55
C LEU A 79 -10.36 -8.96 16.59
N VAL A 80 -11.34 -8.78 15.72
CA VAL A 80 -11.31 -7.77 14.65
C VAL A 80 -12.51 -6.84 14.73
N PRO A 81 -12.33 -5.52 14.54
CA PRO A 81 -13.43 -4.54 14.66
C PRO A 81 -14.55 -4.76 13.63
N ARG A 82 -14.20 -5.26 12.45
CA ARG A 82 -15.12 -5.52 11.33
C ARG A 82 -14.69 -6.80 10.62
N PRO A 83 -15.19 -7.97 11.03
CA PRO A 83 -14.82 -9.24 10.43
C PRO A 83 -14.94 -9.24 8.89
N HIS A 84 -13.86 -9.63 8.21
CA HIS A 84 -13.88 -9.80 6.77
C HIS A 84 -14.70 -11.06 6.40
N PRO A 85 -15.44 -11.08 5.26
CA PRO A 85 -16.21 -12.25 4.83
C PRO A 85 -15.40 -13.54 4.69
N THR A 86 -14.11 -13.46 4.42
CA THR A 86 -13.22 -14.64 4.36
C THR A 86 -12.84 -15.21 5.74
N ALA A 87 -13.24 -14.53 6.82
CA ALA A 87 -12.99 -14.92 8.21
C ALA A 87 -11.52 -15.30 8.52
N VAL A 88 -10.57 -14.58 7.90
CA VAL A 88 -9.13 -14.71 8.12
C VAL A 88 -8.59 -13.37 8.63
N ALA A 89 -7.77 -13.40 9.67
CA ALA A 89 -7.05 -12.23 10.15
C ALA A 89 -5.66 -12.61 10.65
N ALA A 90 -4.73 -11.68 10.60
CA ALA A 90 -3.38 -11.89 11.11
C ALA A 90 -2.80 -10.58 11.67
N LEU A 91 -1.77 -10.72 12.48
CA LEU A 91 -0.90 -9.61 12.87
C LEU A 91 0.45 -9.83 12.21
N ALA A 92 0.93 -8.82 11.48
CA ALA A 92 2.23 -8.83 10.84
C ALA A 92 3.12 -7.74 11.42
N VAL A 93 4.40 -8.02 11.57
CA VAL A 93 5.37 -7.04 12.04
C VAL A 93 5.51 -5.93 10.98
N ARG A 94 5.34 -4.67 11.38
CA ARG A 94 5.57 -3.54 10.50
C ARG A 94 7.04 -3.47 10.10
N PRO A 95 7.39 -3.33 8.81
CA PRO A 95 8.78 -3.14 8.39
C PRO A 95 9.43 -1.97 9.12
N ALA A 96 10.70 -2.15 9.49
CA ALA A 96 11.44 -1.10 10.17
C ALA A 96 11.51 0.18 9.31
N ARG A 97 11.17 1.34 9.89
CA ARG A 97 11.23 2.64 9.22
C ARG A 97 12.56 2.88 8.49
N ALA A 98 13.68 2.51 9.13
CA ALA A 98 15.00 2.66 8.54
C ALA A 98 15.18 1.84 7.24
N ALA A 99 14.52 0.69 7.11
CA ALA A 99 14.55 -0.11 5.88
C ALA A 99 13.75 0.58 4.77
N ALA A 100 12.54 1.05 5.07
CA ALA A 100 11.74 1.80 4.10
C ALA A 100 12.47 3.06 3.60
N LEU A 101 13.08 3.83 4.51
CA LEU A 101 13.84 5.03 4.16
C LEU A 101 15.05 4.72 3.29
N ARG A 102 15.78 3.63 3.55
CA ARG A 102 16.92 3.21 2.68
C ARG A 102 16.42 2.90 1.27
N THR A 103 15.36 2.09 1.13
CA THR A 103 14.78 1.75 -0.18
C THR A 103 14.33 3.01 -0.93
N LEU A 104 13.66 3.93 -0.26
CA LEU A 104 13.18 5.18 -0.87
C LEU A 104 14.32 6.12 -1.30
N ALA A 105 15.44 6.13 -0.57
CA ALA A 105 16.58 7.01 -0.82
C ALA A 105 17.63 6.42 -1.79
N GLU A 106 17.53 5.14 -2.13
CA GLU A 106 18.48 4.48 -3.04
C GLU A 106 18.40 5.08 -4.45
N LEU A 107 19.59 5.31 -5.05
CA LEU A 107 19.75 5.80 -6.42
C LEU A 107 20.82 5.00 -7.16
N PRO A 108 20.67 4.77 -8.47
CA PRO A 108 19.49 5.09 -9.29
C PRO A 108 18.33 4.14 -8.98
N ARG A 109 17.11 4.67 -8.93
CA ARG A 109 15.90 3.84 -8.83
C ARG A 109 15.55 3.24 -10.20
N ARG A 110 14.84 2.12 -10.17
CA ARG A 110 14.29 1.46 -11.37
C ARG A 110 12.81 1.71 -11.56
N ALA A 111 12.19 2.46 -10.66
CA ALA A 111 10.78 2.80 -10.67
C ALA A 111 10.50 4.01 -9.78
N PRO A 112 9.48 4.82 -10.09
CA PRO A 112 9.19 6.04 -9.36
C PRO A 112 8.71 5.78 -7.92
N VAL A 113 8.75 6.83 -7.12
CA VAL A 113 8.07 6.91 -5.83
C VAL A 113 6.78 7.70 -6.00
N VAL A 114 5.68 7.16 -5.51
CA VAL A 114 4.40 7.88 -5.46
C VAL A 114 4.33 8.71 -4.18
N VAL A 115 4.05 9.99 -4.30
CA VAL A 115 3.87 10.91 -3.17
C VAL A 115 2.42 11.35 -3.10
N LEU A 116 1.75 11.06 -2.00
CA LEU A 116 0.40 11.53 -1.71
C LEU A 116 0.47 12.70 -0.74
N ASP A 117 0.19 13.88 -1.25
CA ASP A 117 0.24 15.10 -0.45
C ASP A 117 -1.04 15.31 0.33
N GLN A 118 -0.92 15.17 1.66
CA GLN A 118 -2.01 15.33 2.63
C GLN A 118 -3.29 14.56 2.27
N PRO A 119 -3.21 13.26 1.89
CA PRO A 119 -4.38 12.49 1.54
C PRO A 119 -5.33 12.41 2.73
N ARG A 120 -6.64 12.38 2.48
CA ARG A 120 -7.66 12.33 3.54
C ARG A 120 -8.48 11.05 3.54
N ASN A 121 -8.62 10.42 2.39
CA ASN A 121 -9.40 9.21 2.25
C ASN A 121 -8.51 7.96 2.42
N LEU A 122 -8.71 7.24 3.52
CA LEU A 122 -7.98 6.01 3.84
C LEU A 122 -8.13 4.93 2.75
N GLY A 123 -9.31 4.84 2.12
CA GLY A 123 -9.56 3.89 1.04
C GLY A 123 -8.75 4.22 -0.22
N ASN A 124 -8.68 5.51 -0.60
CA ASN A 124 -7.86 5.95 -1.71
C ASN A 124 -6.37 5.69 -1.46
N ALA A 125 -5.87 5.99 -0.25
CA ALA A 125 -4.49 5.70 0.11
C ALA A 125 -4.17 4.20 -0.01
N GLY A 126 -5.06 3.33 0.48
CA GLY A 126 -4.92 1.88 0.30
C GLY A 126 -4.93 1.44 -1.16
N ALA A 127 -5.86 1.96 -1.96
CA ALA A 127 -5.93 1.68 -3.39
C ALA A 127 -4.64 2.12 -4.12
N VAL A 128 -4.08 3.28 -3.75
CA VAL A 128 -2.81 3.76 -4.32
C VAL A 128 -1.64 2.83 -3.97
N ILE A 129 -1.52 2.38 -2.72
CA ILE A 129 -0.47 1.43 -2.33
C ILE A 129 -0.60 0.13 -3.14
N ARG A 130 -1.84 -0.33 -3.35
CA ARG A 130 -2.09 -1.51 -4.20
C ARG A 130 -1.67 -1.30 -5.64
N LEU A 131 -1.96 -0.14 -6.23
CA LEU A 131 -1.53 0.22 -7.58
C LEU A 131 -0.01 0.33 -7.68
N ALA A 132 0.63 1.05 -6.75
CA ALA A 132 2.07 1.22 -6.71
C ALA A 132 2.80 -0.14 -6.65
N ALA A 133 2.36 -1.04 -5.77
CA ALA A 133 2.89 -2.40 -5.71
C ALA A 133 2.67 -3.17 -7.01
N GLY A 134 1.49 -3.04 -7.64
CA GLY A 134 1.16 -3.72 -8.90
C GLY A 134 1.99 -3.24 -10.09
N PHE A 135 2.38 -1.97 -10.11
CA PHE A 135 3.28 -1.40 -11.13
C PHE A 135 4.77 -1.55 -10.78
N GLY A 136 5.10 -2.10 -9.61
CA GLY A 136 6.48 -2.23 -9.14
C GLY A 136 7.13 -0.90 -8.76
N ALA A 137 6.35 0.12 -8.39
CA ALA A 137 6.87 1.38 -7.89
C ALA A 137 7.77 1.17 -6.65
N THR A 138 8.84 1.95 -6.53
CA THR A 138 9.81 1.85 -5.44
C THR A 138 9.14 2.05 -4.07
N GLY A 139 8.16 2.94 -3.99
CA GLY A 139 7.43 3.15 -2.75
C GLY A 139 6.26 4.12 -2.86
N VAL A 140 5.56 4.25 -1.74
CA VAL A 140 4.51 5.26 -1.53
C VAL A 140 4.84 6.06 -0.28
N VAL A 141 4.89 7.37 -0.43
CA VAL A 141 5.06 8.31 0.67
C VAL A 141 3.75 9.10 0.86
N THR A 142 3.29 9.22 2.10
CA THR A 142 2.21 10.15 2.44
C THR A 142 2.77 11.34 3.20
N THR A 143 2.30 12.55 2.94
CA THR A 143 2.56 13.71 3.79
C THR A 143 1.35 14.01 4.69
N GLY A 144 1.53 14.83 5.71
CA GLY A 144 0.44 15.20 6.62
C GLY A 144 0.03 14.11 7.62
N PRO A 145 -1.19 14.17 8.18
CA PRO A 145 -1.56 13.39 9.36
C PRO A 145 -1.93 11.93 9.08
N LEU A 146 -2.26 11.55 7.83
CA LEU A 146 -2.71 10.20 7.52
C LEU A 146 -1.57 9.19 7.74
N ASP A 147 -1.82 8.19 8.60
CA ASP A 147 -0.92 7.04 8.73
C ASP A 147 -1.17 6.03 7.60
N PRO A 148 -0.19 5.78 6.72
CA PRO A 148 -0.35 4.81 5.62
C PRO A 148 -0.45 3.36 6.13
N TRP A 149 -0.10 3.09 7.39
CA TRP A 149 -0.26 1.79 8.03
C TRP A 149 -1.54 1.64 8.85
N HIS A 150 -2.44 2.63 8.80
CA HIS A 150 -3.75 2.51 9.43
C HIS A 150 -4.49 1.26 8.92
N PRO A 151 -5.19 0.48 9.77
CA PRO A 151 -5.83 -0.80 9.39
C PRO A 151 -6.75 -0.69 8.16
N THR A 152 -7.48 0.42 8.01
CA THR A 152 -8.33 0.66 6.83
C THR A 152 -7.50 0.83 5.55
N VAL A 153 -6.33 1.45 5.62
CA VAL A 153 -5.41 1.59 4.48
C VAL A 153 -4.81 0.23 4.12
N VAL A 154 -4.36 -0.53 5.12
CA VAL A 154 -3.82 -1.89 4.93
C VAL A 154 -4.85 -2.81 4.29
N ARG A 155 -6.11 -2.75 4.76
CA ARG A 155 -7.24 -3.50 4.16
C ARG A 155 -7.49 -3.05 2.72
N GLY A 156 -7.53 -1.75 2.43
CA GLY A 156 -7.70 -1.19 1.07
C GLY A 156 -6.58 -1.58 0.12
N GLY A 157 -5.35 -1.65 0.63
CA GLY A 157 -4.15 -2.11 -0.09
C GLY A 157 -4.01 -3.63 -0.17
N ALA A 158 -4.95 -4.38 0.42
CA ALA A 158 -4.93 -5.85 0.45
C ALA A 158 -3.58 -6.42 0.96
N GLY A 159 -2.92 -5.75 1.90
CA GLY A 159 -1.62 -6.17 2.46
C GLY A 159 -0.42 -5.99 1.53
N LEU A 160 -0.57 -5.33 0.38
CA LEU A 160 0.53 -5.06 -0.56
C LEU A 160 1.53 -4.01 -0.05
N HIS A 161 1.35 -3.51 1.17
CA HIS A 161 2.32 -2.71 1.90
C HIS A 161 3.68 -3.39 2.09
N PHE A 162 3.72 -4.72 2.03
CA PHE A 162 4.94 -5.51 2.15
C PHE A 162 5.66 -5.71 0.80
N ALA A 163 5.01 -5.33 -0.31
CA ALA A 163 5.56 -5.44 -1.66
C ALA A 163 6.31 -4.18 -2.12
N THR A 164 6.18 -3.06 -1.40
CA THR A 164 6.76 -1.76 -1.76
C THR A 164 7.08 -0.97 -0.50
N ALA A 165 8.01 -0.02 -0.55
CA ALA A 165 8.33 0.80 0.61
C ALA A 165 7.16 1.78 0.92
N VAL A 166 6.67 1.80 2.16
CA VAL A 166 5.56 2.68 2.56
C VAL A 166 5.94 3.45 3.80
N GLU A 167 5.92 4.80 3.72
CA GLU A 167 6.29 5.64 4.84
C GLU A 167 5.53 6.98 4.84
N ARG A 168 5.46 7.60 6.01
CA ARG A 168 4.96 8.97 6.18
C ARG A 168 6.15 9.91 6.42
N LEU A 169 6.25 10.96 5.60
CA LEU A 169 7.34 11.95 5.65
C LEU A 169 6.78 13.36 5.54
N ASP A 170 7.52 14.33 6.04
CA ASP A 170 7.26 15.74 5.71
C ASP A 170 7.81 16.04 4.31
N VAL A 171 7.29 17.10 3.65
CA VAL A 171 7.72 17.48 2.29
C VAL A 171 9.23 17.72 2.23
N ALA A 172 9.82 18.31 3.28
CA ALA A 172 11.26 18.53 3.38
C ALA A 172 12.10 17.24 3.46
N GLN A 173 11.48 16.11 3.84
CA GLN A 173 12.12 14.81 4.02
C GLN A 173 11.91 13.86 2.83
N LEU A 174 11.25 14.32 1.77
CA LEU A 174 11.03 13.48 0.58
C LEU A 174 12.37 12.99 0.02
N PRO A 175 12.42 11.75 -0.50
CA PRO A 175 13.64 11.18 -1.04
C PRO A 175 14.18 12.00 -2.22
N PRO A 176 15.45 11.82 -2.61
CA PRO A 176 16.03 12.51 -3.76
C PRO A 176 15.36 12.09 -5.07
N GLY A 177 15.37 12.96 -6.05
CA GLY A 177 14.84 12.75 -7.40
C GLY A 177 13.97 13.92 -7.86
N PRO A 178 13.71 14.04 -9.17
CA PRO A 178 12.89 15.10 -9.73
C PRO A 178 11.41 14.92 -9.35
N VAL A 179 10.75 15.98 -8.94
CA VAL A 179 9.35 16.00 -8.51
C VAL A 179 8.43 16.38 -9.68
N TYR A 180 7.67 15.41 -10.15
CA TYR A 180 6.60 15.57 -11.13
C TYR A 180 5.26 15.63 -10.41
N ALA A 181 4.71 16.81 -10.23
CA ALA A 181 3.48 17.01 -9.47
C ALA A 181 2.26 17.14 -10.39
N LEU A 182 1.21 16.39 -10.10
CA LEU A 182 -0.02 16.38 -10.88
C LEU A 182 -0.92 17.54 -10.43
N ASP A 183 -1.12 18.50 -11.36
CA ASP A 183 -1.87 19.73 -11.15
C ASP A 183 -2.63 20.08 -12.43
N PRO A 184 -3.91 20.52 -12.34
CA PRO A 184 -4.69 20.89 -13.52
C PRO A 184 -4.08 22.02 -14.38
N GLU A 185 -3.22 22.85 -13.80
CA GLU A 185 -2.54 23.94 -14.50
C GLU A 185 -1.20 23.52 -15.15
N GLY A 186 -0.82 22.24 -15.03
CA GLY A 186 0.41 21.70 -15.57
C GLY A 186 0.36 21.45 -17.09
N ALA A 187 1.52 21.06 -17.64
CA ALA A 187 1.62 20.60 -19.02
C ALA A 187 0.95 19.23 -19.20
N ASP A 188 0.47 18.93 -20.38
CA ASP A 188 -0.17 17.64 -20.68
C ASP A 188 0.81 16.47 -20.45
N ILE A 189 0.46 15.54 -19.57
CA ILE A 189 1.29 14.38 -19.21
C ILE A 189 1.69 13.54 -20.42
N ARG A 190 0.87 13.53 -21.48
CA ARG A 190 1.14 12.73 -22.69
C ARG A 190 2.40 13.15 -23.44
N GLY A 191 2.84 14.39 -23.25
CA GLY A 191 4.09 14.91 -23.81
C GLY A 191 5.29 14.81 -22.87
N ALA A 192 5.12 14.26 -21.68
CA ALA A 192 6.18 14.16 -20.68
C ALA A 192 6.82 12.75 -20.65
N GLU A 193 8.14 12.70 -20.57
CA GLU A 193 8.86 11.49 -20.18
C GLU A 193 9.04 11.47 -18.66
N LEU A 194 8.61 10.39 -18.01
CA LEU A 194 8.74 10.22 -16.58
C LEU A 194 9.92 9.30 -16.29
N PRO A 195 11.00 9.80 -15.68
CA PRO A 195 12.16 8.95 -15.38
C PRO A 195 11.89 8.00 -14.21
N ASP A 196 12.64 6.92 -14.13
CA ASP A 196 12.51 5.88 -13.10
C ASP A 196 12.79 6.41 -11.68
N ASP A 197 13.59 7.46 -11.55
CA ASP A 197 13.88 8.09 -10.26
C ASP A 197 12.93 9.25 -9.91
N ALA A 198 11.84 9.45 -10.66
CA ALA A 198 10.85 10.48 -10.39
C ALA A 198 10.11 10.28 -9.06
N LEU A 199 9.73 11.39 -8.46
CA LEU A 199 8.71 11.47 -7.42
C LEU A 199 7.41 11.93 -8.10
N LEU A 200 6.45 11.03 -8.26
CA LEU A 200 5.13 11.33 -8.83
C LEU A 200 4.21 11.82 -7.71
N ALA A 201 3.96 13.12 -7.64
CA ALA A 201 3.25 13.74 -6.54
C ALA A 201 1.80 14.10 -6.90
N PHE A 202 0.89 13.77 -6.00
CA PHE A 202 -0.56 13.93 -6.15
C PHE A 202 -1.12 14.67 -4.95
N GLY A 203 -1.86 15.74 -5.20
CA GLY A 203 -2.51 16.52 -4.16
C GLY A 203 -3.71 15.82 -3.51
N SER A 204 -4.16 16.36 -2.40
CA SER A 204 -5.37 15.90 -1.71
C SER A 204 -6.63 16.10 -2.56
N GLU A 205 -7.67 15.29 -2.26
CA GLU A 205 -8.93 15.28 -3.01
C GLU A 205 -9.70 16.61 -2.97
N ARG A 206 -9.44 17.46 -1.98
CA ARG A 206 -10.16 18.73 -1.78
C ARG A 206 -9.35 19.95 -2.09
N SER A 207 -8.07 19.95 -1.73
CA SER A 207 -7.22 21.14 -1.75
C SER A 207 -6.14 21.10 -2.83
N GLY A 208 -6.02 19.97 -3.55
CA GLY A 208 -4.91 19.77 -4.49
C GLY A 208 -3.57 19.68 -3.76
N LEU A 209 -2.52 20.13 -4.40
CA LEU A 209 -1.16 20.18 -3.85
C LEU A 209 -1.06 21.27 -2.77
N SER A 210 -0.32 20.99 -1.71
CA SER A 210 0.08 22.01 -0.75
C SER A 210 1.03 23.02 -1.40
N ALA A 211 1.06 24.25 -0.88
CA ALA A 211 1.98 25.27 -1.36
C ALA A 211 3.45 24.83 -1.25
N GLU A 212 3.78 24.10 -0.20
CA GLU A 212 5.13 23.58 0.03
C GLU A 212 5.53 22.54 -1.03
N LEU A 213 4.66 21.56 -1.33
CA LEU A 213 4.96 20.55 -2.35
C LEU A 213 4.93 21.15 -3.76
N ARG A 214 4.00 22.08 -4.04
CA ARG A 214 3.95 22.79 -5.32
C ARG A 214 5.23 23.60 -5.55
N ALA A 215 5.77 24.25 -4.53
CA ALA A 215 7.03 25.01 -4.62
C ALA A 215 8.26 24.11 -4.83
N ARG A 216 8.20 22.85 -4.41
CA ARG A 216 9.26 21.86 -4.61
C ARG A 216 9.15 21.14 -5.96
N ALA A 217 8.04 21.26 -6.68
CA ALA A 217 7.85 20.57 -7.95
C ALA A 217 8.79 21.12 -9.02
N ASP A 218 9.54 20.23 -9.66
CA ASP A 218 10.36 20.55 -10.83
C ASP A 218 9.49 20.65 -12.09
N HIS A 219 8.40 19.85 -12.14
CA HIS A 219 7.46 19.83 -13.25
C HIS A 219 6.02 19.75 -12.73
N LEU A 220 5.14 20.56 -13.31
CA LEU A 220 3.69 20.44 -13.13
C LEU A 220 3.10 19.77 -14.37
N LEU A 221 2.38 18.68 -14.18
CA LEU A 221 1.76 17.91 -15.23
C LEU A 221 0.25 17.82 -15.03
N ALA A 222 -0.52 17.87 -16.11
CA ALA A 222 -1.97 17.71 -16.08
C ALA A 222 -2.40 16.41 -16.76
N LEU A 223 -3.32 15.69 -16.13
CA LEU A 223 -4.07 14.62 -16.78
C LEU A 223 -5.12 15.24 -17.71
N PRO A 224 -5.24 14.79 -18.97
CA PRO A 224 -6.20 15.35 -19.89
C PRO A 224 -7.63 15.11 -19.40
N MET A 225 -8.42 16.17 -19.30
CA MET A 225 -9.82 16.15 -18.91
C MET A 225 -10.66 16.94 -19.92
N ARG A 226 -11.91 16.50 -20.12
CA ARG A 226 -12.85 17.30 -20.91
C ARG A 226 -13.19 18.61 -20.15
N PRO A 227 -13.51 19.70 -20.84
CA PRO A 227 -13.97 20.92 -20.18
C PRO A 227 -15.10 20.65 -19.18
N GLN A 228 -15.10 21.36 -18.05
CA GLN A 228 -16.08 21.28 -16.95
C GLN A 228 -15.93 20.04 -16.03
N VAL A 229 -14.97 19.15 -16.25
CA VAL A 229 -14.55 18.14 -15.29
C VAL A 229 -13.36 18.69 -14.50
N SER A 230 -13.47 18.75 -13.17
CA SER A 230 -12.48 19.42 -12.32
C SER A 230 -11.37 18.51 -11.81
N SER A 231 -11.63 17.19 -11.71
CA SER A 231 -10.67 16.22 -11.17
C SER A 231 -11.09 14.78 -11.44
N TYR A 232 -10.12 13.87 -11.42
CA TYR A 232 -10.33 12.44 -11.27
C TYR A 232 -10.19 12.02 -9.81
N ASN A 233 -10.66 10.82 -9.48
CA ASN A 233 -10.35 10.21 -8.19
C ASN A 233 -8.83 10.04 -8.02
N LEU A 234 -8.32 10.21 -6.79
CA LEU A 234 -6.88 10.15 -6.50
C LEU A 234 -6.23 8.85 -6.99
N ALA A 235 -6.81 7.69 -6.67
CA ALA A 235 -6.24 6.40 -7.10
C ALA A 235 -6.29 6.23 -8.63
N THR A 236 -7.32 6.76 -9.29
CA THR A 236 -7.41 6.76 -10.76
C THR A 236 -6.33 7.66 -11.38
N SER A 237 -6.06 8.84 -10.81
CA SER A 237 -4.99 9.71 -11.26
C SER A 237 -3.62 9.05 -11.14
N VAL A 238 -3.37 8.38 -10.01
CA VAL A 238 -2.12 7.62 -9.81
C VAL A 238 -2.01 6.47 -10.82
N ALA A 239 -3.11 5.73 -11.08
CA ALA A 239 -3.10 4.64 -12.05
C ALA A 239 -2.74 5.14 -13.46
N MET A 240 -3.31 6.27 -13.90
CA MET A 240 -3.01 6.86 -15.21
C MET A 240 -1.54 7.30 -15.32
N ALA A 241 -0.99 7.93 -14.29
CA ALA A 241 0.40 8.37 -14.31
C ALA A 241 1.39 7.19 -14.26
N LEU A 242 1.14 6.16 -13.44
CA LEU A 242 1.96 4.94 -13.39
C LEU A 242 1.86 4.14 -14.69
N TYR A 243 0.67 4.09 -15.30
CA TYR A 243 0.52 3.47 -16.62
C TYR A 243 1.30 4.21 -17.70
N HIS A 244 1.23 5.55 -17.71
CA HIS A 244 2.00 6.39 -18.64
C HIS A 244 3.50 6.16 -18.47
N TRP A 245 4.02 6.20 -17.23
CA TRP A 245 5.42 5.85 -16.95
C TRP A 245 5.77 4.46 -17.47
N SER A 246 5.00 3.44 -17.13
CA SER A 246 5.29 2.04 -17.54
C SER A 246 5.21 1.81 -19.04
N ALA A 247 4.43 2.62 -19.77
CA ALA A 247 4.29 2.53 -21.23
C ALA A 247 5.41 3.26 -21.98
N THR A 248 6.02 4.27 -21.37
CA THR A 248 7.08 5.10 -21.96
C THR A 248 8.48 4.74 -21.49
N ALA A 249 8.62 4.08 -20.34
CA ALA A 249 9.91 3.60 -19.84
C ALA A 249 10.52 2.53 -20.80
N PRO A 250 11.83 2.60 -21.07
CA PRO A 250 12.49 1.53 -21.84
C PRO A 250 12.38 0.22 -21.06
N ARG A 251 11.74 -0.80 -21.67
CA ARG A 251 11.65 -2.12 -21.04
C ARG A 251 13.03 -2.75 -21.02
N PRO A 252 13.52 -3.27 -19.89
CA PRO A 252 14.71 -4.10 -19.90
C PRO A 252 14.41 -5.32 -20.78
N SER A 253 15.28 -5.52 -21.79
CA SER A 253 15.32 -6.68 -22.70
C SER A 253 15.57 -7.99 -21.95
#